data_01fee8eeb11099cc186e8f598106e9fd
#
_entry.id   01fee8eeb11099cc186e8f598106e9fd
#
_cell.length_a   1.000
_cell.length_b   1.000
_cell.length_c   1.000
_cell.angle_alpha   90.00
_cell.angle_beta   90.00
_cell.angle_gamma   90.00
#
_symmetry.space_group_name_H-M   'P 1'
#
loop_
_entity.id
_entity.type
_entity.pdbx_description
1 polymer ?
#
loop_
_entity_poly.entity_id
_entity_poly.type
_entity_poly.pdbx_seq_one_letter_code
_entity_poly.pdbx_strand_id
1 'polypeptide(L)'
;MKRYFLLVAILVAALMSSCGNKRQAEHIFLIGFDGWGSYCMDSVEMPATRALMEQGCYTLKKRTVLPSVSAPNWASMFMGATTELTGWTNNGERAPLVPAYVNENGVFPTIFSLIREQMPEAKTACIFEWGGIRPLVDEKAIDHCVQLKPEDIAAASAEHIKEVKPEFMAIIYDDPDHVGHSKGHDTAEYYARMEELDGCLAEIIAAIKEAGIYDDSIIIVTSDHGGIGYGHGGQSMMEMETPFIIAGKNIKQGGEFSEVMLQQDTAHTLAEAFGLKVPQMWSGNSMSQVFEK
;
A
#
# COMPACT_ATOMS: atom_id res chain seq x y z
N MET A 1 -50.12 13.23 -16.76
CA MET A 1 -49.35 13.52 -15.54
C MET A 1 -48.39 12.39 -15.11
N LYS A 2 -48.77 11.12 -15.08
CA LYS A 2 -47.90 9.99 -14.66
C LYS A 2 -46.63 9.78 -15.54
N ARG A 3 -46.67 10.08 -16.85
CA ARG A 3 -45.51 9.93 -17.77
C ARG A 3 -44.43 10.98 -17.58
N TYR A 4 -44.78 12.20 -17.14
CA TYR A 4 -43.80 13.25 -16.88
C TYR A 4 -43.06 13.06 -15.56
N PHE A 5 -43.69 12.44 -14.55
CA PHE A 5 -43.02 12.09 -13.28
C PHE A 5 -41.93 11.02 -13.46
N LEU A 6 -42.16 10.05 -14.37
CA LEU A 6 -41.15 9.00 -14.64
C LEU A 6 -39.89 9.55 -15.34
N LEU A 7 -40.09 10.50 -16.30
CA LEU A 7 -38.99 11.13 -17.02
C LEU A 7 -38.18 12.07 -16.14
N VAL A 8 -38.82 12.80 -15.21
CA VAL A 8 -38.12 13.65 -14.24
C VAL A 8 -37.34 12.82 -13.22
N ALA A 9 -37.87 11.68 -12.77
CA ALA A 9 -37.18 10.76 -11.86
C ALA A 9 -35.94 10.15 -12.51
N ILE A 10 -36.00 9.79 -13.79
CA ILE A 10 -34.85 9.25 -14.57
C ILE A 10 -33.80 10.35 -14.79
N LEU A 11 -34.21 11.60 -15.06
CA LEU A 11 -33.30 12.73 -15.25
C LEU A 11 -32.61 13.15 -13.94
N VAL A 12 -33.33 13.09 -12.80
CA VAL A 12 -32.75 13.35 -11.46
C VAL A 12 -31.79 12.25 -11.04
N ALA A 13 -32.09 10.96 -11.36
CA ALA A 13 -31.14 9.87 -11.13
C ALA A 13 -29.87 10.00 -11.99
N ALA A 14 -29.98 10.52 -13.22
CA ALA A 14 -28.83 10.77 -14.09
C ALA A 14 -27.98 12.00 -13.65
N LEU A 15 -28.57 12.95 -12.94
CA LEU A 15 -27.88 14.15 -12.41
C LEU A 15 -27.21 13.92 -11.05
N MET A 16 -27.50 12.81 -10.37
CA MET A 16 -26.78 12.37 -9.16
C MET A 16 -25.49 11.62 -9.51
N SER A 17 -25.15 11.48 -10.78
CA SER A 17 -23.88 10.93 -11.23
C SER A 17 -22.76 11.94 -11.02
N SER A 18 -22.12 11.87 -9.86
CA SER A 18 -20.68 11.98 -9.73
C SER A 18 -20.05 13.37 -9.91
N CYS A 19 -19.94 14.11 -8.82
CA CYS A 19 -18.68 14.79 -8.50
C CYS A 19 -17.76 13.85 -7.67
N GLY A 20 -17.64 12.60 -8.04
CA GLY A 20 -16.63 11.67 -7.53
C GLY A 20 -15.41 11.72 -8.46
N ASN A 21 -14.20 11.67 -7.93
CA ASN A 21 -13.01 11.47 -8.72
C ASN A 21 -13.17 10.19 -9.57
N LYS A 22 -12.68 10.23 -10.81
CA LYS A 22 -12.75 9.06 -11.69
C LYS A 22 -11.83 7.96 -11.14
N ARG A 23 -12.35 6.75 -10.94
CA ARG A 23 -11.56 5.57 -10.61
C ARG A 23 -10.52 5.30 -11.70
N GLN A 24 -9.27 5.06 -11.32
CA GLN A 24 -8.15 4.86 -12.26
C GLN A 24 -8.00 3.38 -12.68
N ALA A 25 -8.27 2.45 -11.77
CA ALA A 25 -8.14 1.01 -12.02
C ALA A 25 -9.22 0.21 -11.31
N GLU A 26 -9.53 -1.00 -11.82
CA GLU A 26 -10.47 -1.92 -11.16
C GLU A 26 -9.80 -2.67 -10.01
N HIS A 27 -8.51 -2.97 -10.12
CA HIS A 27 -7.75 -3.73 -9.14
C HIS A 27 -6.50 -2.95 -8.72
N ILE A 28 -6.18 -2.96 -7.43
CA ILE A 28 -4.95 -2.37 -6.90
C ILE A 28 -4.28 -3.36 -5.96
N PHE A 29 -3.00 -3.63 -6.23
CA PHE A 29 -2.15 -4.50 -5.43
C PHE A 29 -1.06 -3.67 -4.77
N LEU A 30 -1.02 -3.68 -3.44
CA LEU A 30 0.03 -3.04 -2.64
C LEU A 30 0.94 -4.14 -2.09
N ILE A 31 2.16 -4.21 -2.59
CA ILE A 31 3.17 -5.15 -2.13
C ILE A 31 4.17 -4.39 -1.26
N GLY A 32 4.34 -4.82 -0.03
CA GLY A 32 5.22 -4.22 0.95
C GLY A 32 6.33 -5.16 1.37
N PHE A 33 7.58 -4.65 1.35
CA PHE A 33 8.75 -5.31 1.90
C PHE A 33 9.23 -4.52 3.11
N ASP A 34 9.11 -5.09 4.32
CA ASP A 34 9.50 -4.43 5.57
C ASP A 34 11.01 -4.19 5.61
N GLY A 35 11.41 -3.01 6.04
CA GLY A 35 12.83 -2.67 6.20
C GLY A 35 13.62 -2.47 4.91
N TRP A 36 12.96 -2.32 3.75
CA TRP A 36 13.63 -2.11 2.47
C TRP A 36 14.02 -0.65 2.28
N GLY A 37 15.27 -0.32 2.62
CA GLY A 37 15.86 1.00 2.36
C GLY A 37 16.21 1.21 0.89
N SER A 38 15.98 2.42 0.38
CA SER A 38 16.26 2.78 -1.01
C SER A 38 17.74 2.63 -1.41
N TYR A 39 18.65 2.67 -0.44
CA TYR A 39 20.09 2.54 -0.67
C TYR A 39 20.49 1.23 -1.35
N CYS A 40 19.71 0.17 -1.20
CA CYS A 40 20.05 -1.12 -1.77
C CYS A 40 19.79 -1.22 -3.28
N MET A 41 19.01 -0.30 -3.86
CA MET A 41 18.59 -0.37 -5.25
C MET A 41 19.73 -0.41 -6.28
N ASP A 42 20.87 0.17 -5.93
CA ASP A 42 22.07 0.15 -6.81
C ASP A 42 22.88 -1.14 -6.67
N SER A 43 22.60 -1.96 -5.65
CA SER A 43 23.41 -3.12 -5.26
C SER A 43 22.71 -4.47 -5.47
N VAL A 44 21.41 -4.47 -5.85
CA VAL A 44 20.60 -5.69 -5.97
C VAL A 44 20.04 -5.90 -7.38
N GLU A 45 19.95 -7.16 -7.78
CA GLU A 45 19.29 -7.57 -9.01
C GLU A 45 17.78 -7.81 -8.74
N MET A 46 16.97 -6.83 -9.10
CA MET A 46 15.50 -6.86 -8.90
C MET A 46 14.78 -6.65 -10.24
N PRO A 47 14.80 -7.64 -11.15
CA PRO A 47 14.26 -7.47 -12.49
C PRO A 47 12.75 -7.20 -12.54
N ALA A 48 11.95 -7.80 -11.64
CA ALA A 48 10.51 -7.55 -11.60
C ALA A 48 10.20 -6.12 -11.13
N THR A 49 10.87 -5.66 -10.10
CA THR A 49 10.78 -4.28 -9.60
C THR A 49 11.22 -3.27 -10.65
N ARG A 50 12.38 -3.51 -11.29
CA ARG A 50 12.90 -2.62 -12.35
C ARG A 50 11.96 -2.55 -13.56
N ALA A 51 11.34 -3.66 -13.94
CA ALA A 51 10.33 -3.67 -15.00
C ALA A 51 9.11 -2.80 -14.65
N LEU A 52 8.66 -2.78 -13.41
CA LEU A 52 7.60 -1.86 -12.95
C LEU A 52 8.07 -0.40 -12.97
N MET A 53 9.31 -0.12 -12.56
CA MET A 53 9.89 1.24 -12.63
C MET A 53 9.96 1.76 -14.07
N GLU A 54 10.30 0.92 -15.04
CA GLU A 54 10.33 1.26 -16.46
C GLU A 54 8.93 1.50 -17.05
N GLN A 55 7.93 0.79 -16.55
CA GLN A 55 6.54 0.87 -17.04
C GLN A 55 5.71 1.94 -16.34
N GLY A 56 6.19 2.53 -15.24
CA GLY A 56 5.43 3.42 -14.39
C GLY A 56 6.16 4.66 -13.92
N CYS A 57 5.84 5.04 -12.70
CA CYS A 57 6.51 6.11 -11.98
C CYS A 57 7.10 5.57 -10.68
N TYR A 58 8.16 6.21 -10.19
CA TYR A 58 8.75 5.83 -8.90
C TYR A 58 9.45 6.99 -8.23
N THR A 59 9.72 6.85 -6.94
CA THR A 59 10.70 7.63 -6.20
C THR A 59 11.48 6.72 -5.26
N LEU A 60 12.77 6.99 -5.10
CA LEU A 60 13.63 6.33 -4.11
C LEU A 60 13.82 7.21 -2.85
N LYS A 61 13.01 8.27 -2.72
CA LYS A 61 13.13 9.29 -1.66
C LYS A 61 11.84 9.48 -0.87
N LYS A 62 10.94 8.46 -0.88
CA LYS A 62 9.78 8.51 0.01
C LYS A 62 10.27 8.50 1.46
N ARG A 63 9.74 9.41 2.29
CA ARG A 63 10.14 9.56 3.69
C ARG A 63 9.20 8.84 4.63
N THR A 64 9.80 8.08 5.55
CA THR A 64 9.10 7.46 6.66
C THR A 64 8.63 8.51 7.67
N VAL A 65 7.69 8.13 8.54
CA VAL A 65 7.41 8.87 9.77
C VAL A 65 8.42 8.49 10.87
N LEU A 66 8.57 9.34 11.87
CA LEU A 66 9.40 9.04 13.04
C LEU A 66 8.55 8.53 14.20
N PRO A 67 9.07 7.54 14.94
CA PRO A 67 10.31 6.80 14.68
C PRO A 67 10.20 5.94 13.42
N SER A 68 11.33 5.69 12.74
CA SER A 68 11.42 4.84 11.55
C SER A 68 11.34 3.35 11.91
N VAL A 69 10.20 2.94 12.46
CA VAL A 69 9.89 1.55 12.85
C VAL A 69 8.58 1.09 12.22
N SER A 70 8.36 -0.22 12.15
CA SER A 70 7.33 -0.87 11.33
C SER A 70 5.90 -0.39 11.65
N ALA A 71 5.40 -0.57 12.88
CA ALA A 71 3.99 -0.26 13.17
C ALA A 71 3.60 1.21 12.93
N PRO A 72 4.37 2.24 13.33
CA PRO A 72 4.12 3.63 12.98
C PRO A 72 4.03 3.88 11.48
N ASN A 73 4.92 3.25 10.70
CA ASN A 73 5.04 3.48 9.27
C ASN A 73 3.97 2.71 8.47
N TRP A 74 3.72 1.44 8.79
CA TRP A 74 2.59 0.71 8.22
C TRP A 74 1.25 1.36 8.59
N ALA A 75 1.08 1.82 9.86
CA ALA A 75 -0.11 2.57 10.26
C ALA A 75 -0.29 3.83 9.42
N SER A 76 0.76 4.65 9.27
CA SER A 76 0.69 5.86 8.45
C SER A 76 0.35 5.54 6.99
N MET A 77 0.90 4.45 6.45
CA MET A 77 0.64 4.00 5.08
C MET A 77 -0.81 3.56 4.86
N PHE A 78 -1.41 2.85 5.82
CA PHE A 78 -2.80 2.41 5.68
C PHE A 78 -3.82 3.47 6.13
N MET A 79 -3.45 4.34 7.07
CA MET A 79 -4.33 5.30 7.74
C MET A 79 -4.22 6.73 7.18
N GLY A 80 -3.33 6.99 6.22
CA GLY A 80 -3.19 8.28 5.57
C GLY A 80 -2.86 9.45 6.50
N ALA A 81 -2.26 9.19 7.66
CA ALA A 81 -2.00 10.18 8.70
C ALA A 81 -0.68 9.89 9.43
N THR A 82 -0.17 10.92 10.10
CA THR A 82 1.06 10.84 10.89
C THR A 82 0.84 10.17 12.25
N THR A 83 1.92 9.81 12.93
CA THR A 83 1.92 9.02 14.17
C THR A 83 1.14 9.70 15.31
N GLU A 84 1.21 11.02 15.42
CA GLU A 84 0.46 11.78 16.44
C GLU A 84 -1.07 11.74 16.24
N LEU A 85 -1.53 11.46 15.02
CA LEU A 85 -2.96 11.30 14.73
C LEU A 85 -3.42 9.85 14.86
N THR A 86 -2.62 8.90 14.35
CA THR A 86 -2.95 7.48 14.39
C THR A 86 -2.78 6.85 15.78
N GLY A 87 -1.92 7.43 16.60
CA GLY A 87 -1.56 6.93 17.93
C GLY A 87 -0.51 5.82 17.93
N TRP A 88 0.02 5.44 16.76
CA TRP A 88 1.07 4.42 16.65
C TRP A 88 2.46 5.07 16.70
N THR A 89 3.23 4.80 17.76
CA THR A 89 4.56 5.39 17.99
C THR A 89 5.66 4.36 18.27
N ASN A 90 5.34 3.08 18.26
CA ASN A 90 6.30 1.95 18.39
C ASN A 90 5.70 0.65 17.85
N ASN A 91 6.49 -0.45 17.81
CA ASN A 91 6.09 -1.75 17.28
C ASN A 91 5.25 -2.61 18.25
N GLY A 92 5.14 -2.28 19.49
CA GLY A 92 4.50 -3.15 20.48
C GLY A 92 3.04 -2.81 20.69
N GLU A 93 2.82 -1.92 21.63
CA GLU A 93 1.49 -1.48 21.99
C GLU A 93 1.28 -0.05 21.45
N ARG A 94 0.02 0.33 21.24
CA ARG A 94 -0.28 1.74 21.16
C ARG A 94 0.38 2.39 22.38
N ALA A 95 1.30 3.30 22.14
CA ALA A 95 1.80 4.16 23.17
C ALA A 95 0.58 4.80 23.89
N PRO A 96 0.75 5.41 25.07
CA PRO A 96 -0.35 6.13 25.75
C PRO A 96 -0.98 7.25 24.89
N LEU A 97 -0.50 7.42 23.67
CA LEU A 97 -1.08 8.35 22.69
C LEU A 97 -2.40 7.79 22.14
N VAL A 98 -3.48 8.44 22.51
CA VAL A 98 -4.81 8.10 22.03
C VAL A 98 -4.95 8.57 20.58
N PRO A 99 -5.47 7.73 19.64
CA PRO A 99 -5.77 8.18 18.30
C PRO A 99 -6.67 9.42 18.31
N ALA A 100 -6.43 10.36 17.38
CA ALA A 100 -7.25 11.57 17.26
C ALA A 100 -8.72 11.26 16.92
N TYR A 101 -8.95 10.10 16.28
CA TYR A 101 -10.28 9.59 15.92
C TYR A 101 -10.23 8.06 15.83
N VAL A 102 -11.36 7.40 16.06
CA VAL A 102 -11.56 5.98 15.74
C VAL A 102 -12.94 5.78 15.11
N ASN A 103 -13.03 4.84 14.16
CA ASN A 103 -14.27 4.42 13.56
C ASN A 103 -15.09 3.51 14.51
N GLU A 104 -16.22 2.99 14.05
CA GLU A 104 -17.08 2.07 14.81
C GLU A 104 -16.37 0.75 15.24
N ASN A 105 -15.31 0.37 14.55
CA ASN A 105 -14.50 -0.80 14.87
C ASN A 105 -13.42 -0.51 15.93
N GLY A 106 -13.28 0.75 16.37
CA GLY A 106 -12.28 1.20 17.33
C GLY A 106 -10.88 1.41 16.72
N VAL A 107 -10.79 1.52 15.39
CA VAL A 107 -9.54 1.71 14.64
C VAL A 107 -9.56 3.10 13.99
N PHE A 108 -8.39 3.74 13.88
CA PHE A 108 -8.27 4.94 13.05
C PHE A 108 -8.60 4.58 11.59
N PRO A 109 -9.37 5.41 10.83
CA PRO A 109 -9.82 5.07 9.49
C PRO A 109 -8.66 4.66 8.56
N THR A 110 -8.77 3.48 7.98
CA THR A 110 -7.78 2.92 7.05
C THR A 110 -8.30 2.96 5.62
N ILE A 111 -7.41 2.73 4.65
CA ILE A 111 -7.83 2.55 3.25
C ILE A 111 -8.85 1.40 3.11
N PHE A 112 -8.72 0.33 3.89
CA PHE A 112 -9.68 -0.78 3.89
C PHE A 112 -11.05 -0.37 4.40
N SER A 113 -11.12 0.36 5.54
CA SER A 113 -12.40 0.86 6.04
C SER A 113 -13.03 1.88 5.07
N LEU A 114 -12.21 2.69 4.41
CA LEU A 114 -12.67 3.65 3.41
C LEU A 114 -13.25 2.95 2.15
N ILE A 115 -12.59 1.89 1.68
CA ILE A 115 -13.11 1.05 0.59
C ILE A 115 -14.43 0.40 1.02
N ARG A 116 -14.49 -0.20 2.19
CA ARG A 116 -15.71 -0.85 2.70
C ARG A 116 -16.87 0.13 2.81
N GLU A 117 -16.63 1.37 3.27
CA GLU A 117 -17.66 2.41 3.38
C GLU A 117 -18.19 2.87 2.01
N GLN A 118 -17.30 3.11 1.05
CA GLN A 118 -17.66 3.75 -0.23
C GLN A 118 -17.85 2.77 -1.39
N MET A 119 -17.34 1.55 -1.27
CA MET A 119 -17.43 0.46 -2.23
C MET A 119 -17.80 -0.85 -1.52
N PRO A 120 -18.99 -0.97 -0.92
CA PRO A 120 -19.34 -2.08 -0.02
C PRO A 120 -19.25 -3.48 -0.64
N GLU A 121 -19.38 -3.59 -1.97
CA GLU A 121 -19.28 -4.84 -2.70
C GLU A 121 -17.85 -5.22 -3.12
N ALA A 122 -16.89 -4.30 -2.97
CA ALA A 122 -15.50 -4.55 -3.32
C ALA A 122 -14.90 -5.67 -2.46
N LYS A 123 -14.18 -6.58 -3.10
CA LYS A 123 -13.43 -7.65 -2.43
C LYS A 123 -12.07 -7.14 -2.03
N THR A 124 -11.75 -7.33 -0.76
CA THR A 124 -10.50 -6.85 -0.17
C THR A 124 -9.74 -7.97 0.52
N ALA A 125 -8.41 -7.94 0.41
CA ALA A 125 -7.55 -8.92 1.06
C ALA A 125 -6.32 -8.27 1.68
N CYS A 126 -5.83 -8.86 2.78
CA CYS A 126 -4.55 -8.54 3.38
C CYS A 126 -3.86 -9.83 3.79
N ILE A 127 -2.76 -10.17 3.14
CA ILE A 127 -1.90 -11.32 3.48
C ILE A 127 -0.59 -10.77 4.00
N PHE A 128 -0.17 -11.18 5.18
CA PHE A 128 0.99 -10.60 5.84
C PHE A 128 1.75 -11.63 6.67
N GLU A 129 3.03 -11.38 6.85
CA GLU A 129 3.93 -12.21 7.64
C GLU A 129 3.92 -11.81 9.12
N TRP A 130 4.20 -10.55 9.41
CA TRP A 130 4.30 -10.06 10.78
C TRP A 130 2.93 -9.76 11.38
N GLY A 131 2.61 -10.38 12.54
CA GLY A 131 1.31 -10.22 13.22
C GLY A 131 1.00 -8.79 13.67
N GLY A 132 1.99 -7.91 13.74
CA GLY A 132 1.81 -6.49 14.04
C GLY A 132 1.03 -5.71 12.96
N ILE A 133 0.87 -6.25 11.76
CA ILE A 133 0.03 -5.64 10.70
C ILE A 133 -1.45 -5.69 11.05
N ARG A 134 -1.91 -6.77 11.70
CA ARG A 134 -3.33 -7.01 11.98
C ARG A 134 -4.08 -5.83 12.62
N PRO A 135 -3.57 -5.20 13.70
CA PRO A 135 -4.25 -4.06 14.34
C PRO A 135 -4.19 -2.76 13.52
N LEU A 136 -3.38 -2.70 12.44
CA LEU A 136 -3.18 -1.49 11.64
C LEU A 136 -4.12 -1.38 10.44
N VAL A 137 -4.81 -2.46 10.06
CA VAL A 137 -5.54 -2.54 8.78
C VAL A 137 -7.08 -2.49 8.92
N ASP A 138 -7.66 -2.46 10.11
CA ASP A 138 -9.10 -2.63 10.35
C ASP A 138 -9.61 -3.97 9.78
N GLU A 139 -9.23 -5.07 10.43
CA GLU A 139 -9.53 -6.43 9.99
C GLU A 139 -11.02 -6.66 9.66
N LYS A 140 -11.94 -5.98 10.37
CA LYS A 140 -13.39 -6.11 10.15
C LYS A 140 -13.86 -5.52 8.82
N ALA A 141 -13.06 -4.66 8.20
CA ALA A 141 -13.33 -4.10 6.88
C ALA A 141 -12.80 -4.95 5.73
N ILE A 142 -12.11 -6.07 6.03
CA ILE A 142 -11.40 -6.91 5.04
C ILE A 142 -12.11 -8.26 4.89
N ASP A 143 -12.33 -8.71 3.63
CA ASP A 143 -12.96 -10.01 3.37
C ASP A 143 -12.02 -11.18 3.67
N HIS A 144 -10.72 -11.04 3.37
CA HIS A 144 -9.70 -12.06 3.60
C HIS A 144 -8.46 -11.46 4.27
N CYS A 145 -8.31 -11.68 5.57
CA CYS A 145 -7.21 -11.14 6.38
C CYS A 145 -6.47 -12.27 7.08
N VAL A 146 -5.28 -12.64 6.59
CA VAL A 146 -4.55 -13.82 7.08
C VAL A 146 -3.07 -13.53 7.27
N GLN A 147 -2.54 -14.07 8.38
CA GLN A 147 -1.11 -14.12 8.65
C GLN A 147 -0.57 -15.47 8.18
N LEU A 148 0.50 -15.45 7.40
CA LEU A 148 1.16 -16.64 6.87
C LEU A 148 2.66 -16.60 7.15
N LYS A 149 3.33 -17.73 6.95
CA LYS A 149 4.78 -17.79 6.92
C LYS A 149 5.30 -17.22 5.60
N PRO A 150 6.54 -16.67 5.56
CA PRO A 150 7.08 -16.04 4.36
C PRO A 150 7.07 -16.95 3.12
N GLU A 151 7.35 -18.25 3.29
CA GLU A 151 7.37 -19.23 2.20
C GLU A 151 5.99 -19.49 1.57
N ASP A 152 4.89 -19.19 2.27
CA ASP A 152 3.53 -19.46 1.82
C ASP A 152 2.86 -18.23 1.19
N ILE A 153 3.39 -17.01 1.41
CA ILE A 153 2.73 -15.74 1.03
C ILE A 153 2.53 -15.63 -0.48
N ALA A 154 3.57 -15.85 -1.28
CA ALA A 154 3.48 -15.69 -2.73
C ALA A 154 2.45 -16.64 -3.34
N ALA A 155 2.51 -17.94 -2.98
CA ALA A 155 1.59 -18.96 -3.49
C ALA A 155 0.13 -18.69 -3.06
N ALA A 156 -0.10 -18.39 -1.78
CA ALA A 156 -1.44 -18.07 -1.26
C ALA A 156 -2.00 -16.79 -1.89
N SER A 157 -1.16 -15.78 -2.10
CA SER A 157 -1.54 -14.55 -2.80
C SER A 157 -1.91 -14.83 -4.25
N ALA A 158 -1.11 -15.63 -4.96
CA ALA A 158 -1.37 -16.01 -6.34
C ALA A 158 -2.69 -16.81 -6.49
N GLU A 159 -2.97 -17.73 -5.57
CA GLU A 159 -4.23 -18.48 -5.53
C GLU A 159 -5.41 -17.52 -5.32
N HIS A 160 -5.36 -16.68 -4.29
CA HIS A 160 -6.42 -15.74 -3.97
C HIS A 160 -6.70 -14.75 -5.11
N ILE A 161 -5.65 -14.23 -5.77
CA ILE A 161 -5.76 -13.34 -6.93
C ILE A 161 -6.53 -14.04 -8.07
N LYS A 162 -6.21 -15.29 -8.39
CA LYS A 162 -6.85 -16.03 -9.49
C LYS A 162 -8.29 -16.40 -9.18
N GLU A 163 -8.60 -16.75 -7.93
CA GLU A 163 -9.93 -17.21 -7.53
C GLU A 163 -10.91 -16.05 -7.30
N VAL A 164 -10.44 -14.98 -6.62
CA VAL A 164 -11.31 -13.91 -6.12
C VAL A 164 -11.24 -12.65 -6.98
N LYS A 165 -10.08 -12.35 -7.57
CA LYS A 165 -9.82 -11.10 -8.31
C LYS A 165 -10.19 -9.88 -7.46
N PRO A 166 -9.53 -9.67 -6.29
CA PRO A 166 -9.90 -8.62 -5.36
C PRO A 166 -9.69 -7.22 -5.96
N GLU A 167 -10.56 -6.28 -5.63
CA GLU A 167 -10.38 -4.87 -5.99
C GLU A 167 -9.18 -4.27 -5.26
N PHE A 168 -8.95 -4.64 -3.99
CA PHE A 168 -7.76 -4.22 -3.26
C PHE A 168 -7.13 -5.38 -2.50
N MET A 169 -5.84 -5.55 -2.68
CA MET A 169 -5.07 -6.53 -1.93
C MET A 169 -3.74 -5.95 -1.46
N ALA A 170 -3.49 -6.03 -0.15
CA ALA A 170 -2.17 -5.75 0.43
C ALA A 170 -1.45 -7.07 0.74
N ILE A 171 -0.19 -7.16 0.35
CA ILE A 171 0.69 -8.33 0.56
C ILE A 171 1.96 -7.82 1.23
N ILE A 172 2.18 -8.19 2.51
CA ILE A 172 3.23 -7.60 3.34
C ILE A 172 4.18 -8.67 3.85
N TYR A 173 5.43 -8.58 3.46
CA TYR A 173 6.53 -9.41 3.95
C TYR A 173 7.24 -8.70 5.10
N ASP A 174 7.69 -9.44 6.12
CA ASP A 174 8.50 -8.96 7.24
C ASP A 174 10.00 -8.87 6.87
N ASP A 175 10.35 -9.38 5.71
CA ASP A 175 11.68 -9.27 5.12
C ASP A 175 11.76 -8.09 4.11
N PRO A 176 12.94 -7.53 3.94
CA PRO A 176 14.26 -7.96 4.44
C PRO A 176 14.62 -7.52 5.87
N ASP A 177 13.70 -6.92 6.65
CA ASP A 177 13.97 -6.43 8.00
C ASP A 177 14.43 -7.53 8.96
N HIS A 178 13.79 -8.70 8.92
CA HIS A 178 14.18 -9.86 9.72
C HIS A 178 15.64 -10.29 9.46
N VAL A 179 16.05 -10.30 8.18
CA VAL A 179 17.45 -10.55 7.81
C VAL A 179 18.33 -9.39 8.27
N GLY A 180 17.88 -8.13 8.15
CA GLY A 180 18.57 -6.94 8.63
C GLY A 180 18.90 -7.02 10.13
N HIS A 181 17.95 -7.43 10.96
CA HIS A 181 18.16 -7.63 12.39
C HIS A 181 19.13 -8.78 12.71
N SER A 182 19.16 -9.83 11.91
CA SER A 182 19.97 -11.02 12.19
C SER A 182 21.36 -11.01 11.55
N LYS A 183 21.51 -10.41 10.37
CA LYS A 183 22.74 -10.40 9.54
C LYS A 183 23.27 -8.99 9.31
N GLY A 184 22.47 -7.98 9.54
CA GLY A 184 22.76 -6.59 9.28
C GLY A 184 22.09 -6.08 8.00
N HIS A 185 21.62 -4.83 8.06
CA HIS A 185 21.20 -4.08 6.88
C HIS A 185 22.45 -3.74 6.04
N ASP A 186 22.28 -3.58 4.74
CA ASP A 186 23.38 -3.26 3.79
C ASP A 186 24.46 -4.37 3.74
N THR A 187 24.05 -5.64 3.82
CA THR A 187 24.91 -6.81 3.75
C THR A 187 24.56 -7.70 2.57
N ALA A 188 25.46 -8.63 2.21
CA ALA A 188 25.23 -9.57 1.14
C ALA A 188 23.99 -10.47 1.37
N GLU A 189 23.76 -10.86 2.63
CA GLU A 189 22.59 -11.66 3.01
C GLU A 189 21.29 -10.86 2.89
N TYR A 190 21.30 -9.58 3.26
CA TYR A 190 20.17 -8.68 3.08
C TYR A 190 19.84 -8.49 1.59
N TYR A 191 20.86 -8.31 0.75
CA TYR A 191 20.70 -8.18 -0.70
C TYR A 191 20.18 -9.45 -1.34
N ALA A 192 20.73 -10.62 -0.97
CA ALA A 192 20.24 -11.91 -1.45
C ALA A 192 18.74 -12.10 -1.11
N ARG A 193 18.31 -11.67 0.10
CA ARG A 193 16.90 -11.74 0.47
C ARG A 193 16.02 -10.82 -0.36
N MET A 194 16.50 -9.64 -0.73
CA MET A 194 15.78 -8.75 -1.65
C MET A 194 15.59 -9.35 -3.04
N GLU A 195 16.61 -10.08 -3.54
CA GLU A 195 16.51 -10.79 -4.83
C GLU A 195 15.45 -11.91 -4.77
N GLU A 196 15.38 -12.65 -3.66
CA GLU A 196 14.31 -13.65 -3.43
C GLU A 196 12.92 -13.02 -3.37
N LEU A 197 12.77 -11.87 -2.70
CA LEU A 197 11.51 -11.14 -2.63
C LEU A 197 11.07 -10.58 -3.99
N ASP A 198 12.02 -10.16 -4.84
CA ASP A 198 11.72 -9.79 -6.22
C ASP A 198 11.20 -10.99 -7.04
N GLY A 199 11.69 -12.20 -6.75
CA GLY A 199 11.14 -13.45 -7.27
C GLY A 199 9.68 -13.68 -6.84
N CYS A 200 9.36 -13.44 -5.57
CA CYS A 200 7.98 -13.50 -5.05
C CYS A 200 7.08 -12.44 -5.73
N LEU A 201 7.59 -11.23 -5.93
CA LEU A 201 6.88 -10.18 -6.69
C LEU A 201 6.59 -10.64 -8.13
N ALA A 202 7.57 -11.27 -8.80
CA ALA A 202 7.37 -11.80 -10.15
C ALA A 202 6.26 -12.86 -10.19
N GLU A 203 6.15 -13.74 -9.19
CA GLU A 203 5.10 -14.75 -9.07
C GLU A 203 3.71 -14.08 -8.89
N ILE A 204 3.62 -13.06 -8.03
CA ILE A 204 2.38 -12.28 -7.83
C ILE A 204 1.96 -11.60 -9.14
N ILE A 205 2.89 -10.95 -9.85
CA ILE A 205 2.60 -10.31 -11.15
C ILE A 205 2.15 -11.35 -12.19
N ALA A 206 2.75 -12.51 -12.21
CA ALA A 206 2.34 -13.60 -13.10
C ALA A 206 0.90 -14.04 -12.79
N ALA A 207 0.52 -14.17 -11.52
CA ALA A 207 -0.84 -14.53 -11.12
C ALA A 207 -1.87 -13.46 -11.52
N ILE A 208 -1.55 -12.17 -11.43
CA ILE A 208 -2.42 -11.07 -11.90
C ILE A 208 -2.63 -11.18 -13.43
N LYS A 209 -1.58 -11.52 -14.18
CA LYS A 209 -1.66 -11.75 -15.64
C LYS A 209 -2.49 -13.00 -15.97
N GLU A 210 -2.26 -14.10 -15.28
CA GLU A 210 -3.01 -15.36 -15.45
C GLU A 210 -4.49 -15.20 -15.10
N ALA A 211 -4.81 -14.37 -14.11
CA ALA A 211 -6.19 -14.02 -13.76
C ALA A 211 -6.89 -13.16 -14.83
N GLY A 212 -6.14 -12.61 -15.81
CA GLY A 212 -6.65 -11.76 -16.88
C GLY A 212 -7.08 -10.38 -16.43
N ILE A 213 -6.50 -9.86 -15.33
CA ILE A 213 -6.86 -8.54 -14.75
C ILE A 213 -5.69 -7.54 -14.78
N TYR A 214 -4.55 -7.91 -15.37
CA TYR A 214 -3.34 -7.09 -15.38
C TYR A 214 -3.56 -5.71 -16.03
N ASP A 215 -4.25 -5.66 -17.17
CA ASP A 215 -4.48 -4.44 -17.93
C ASP A 215 -5.46 -3.47 -17.23
N ASP A 216 -6.17 -3.94 -16.22
CA ASP A 216 -7.10 -3.16 -15.40
C ASP A 216 -6.58 -2.98 -13.95
N SER A 217 -5.30 -3.31 -13.72
CA SER A 217 -4.66 -3.26 -12.42
C SER A 217 -3.65 -2.13 -12.29
N ILE A 218 -3.50 -1.63 -11.05
CA ILE A 218 -2.35 -0.87 -10.58
C ILE A 218 -1.58 -1.74 -9.60
N ILE A 219 -0.25 -1.78 -9.75
CA ILE A 219 0.66 -2.48 -8.86
C ILE A 219 1.54 -1.44 -8.18
N ILE A 220 1.58 -1.46 -6.85
CA ILE A 220 2.43 -0.62 -6.02
C ILE A 220 3.39 -1.52 -5.25
N VAL A 221 4.68 -1.20 -5.31
CA VAL A 221 5.71 -1.86 -4.50
C VAL A 221 6.38 -0.81 -3.64
N THR A 222 6.49 -1.06 -2.33
CA THR A 222 7.00 -0.05 -1.40
C THR A 222 7.53 -0.70 -0.11
N SER A 223 8.04 0.13 0.80
CA SER A 223 8.50 -0.26 2.12
C SER A 223 8.03 0.74 3.17
N ASP A 224 8.07 0.33 4.40
CA ASP A 224 7.73 1.15 5.56
C ASP A 224 8.94 1.96 6.09
N HIS A 225 10.12 1.35 6.21
CA HIS A 225 11.39 1.99 6.59
C HIS A 225 12.58 1.27 5.96
N GLY A 226 13.74 1.80 6.11
CA GLY A 226 15.01 1.12 5.87
C GLY A 226 15.69 0.75 7.20
N GLY A 227 17.01 0.53 7.18
CA GLY A 227 17.76 0.18 8.38
C GLY A 227 19.24 0.47 8.27
N ILE A 228 19.94 0.40 9.39
CA ILE A 228 21.37 0.58 9.48
C ILE A 228 21.99 -0.36 10.53
N GLY A 229 23.09 -1.03 10.19
CA GLY A 229 23.65 -2.05 11.07
C GLY A 229 22.61 -3.15 11.36
N TYR A 230 22.31 -3.40 12.60
CA TYR A 230 21.36 -4.45 13.03
C TYR A 230 19.99 -3.88 13.48
N GLY A 231 19.64 -2.67 13.08
CA GLY A 231 18.41 -2.05 13.56
C GLY A 231 17.94 -0.88 12.72
N HIS A 232 16.90 -0.24 13.22
CA HIS A 232 16.23 0.91 12.63
C HIS A 232 15.54 1.73 13.74
N GLY A 233 14.83 2.81 13.39
CA GLY A 233 14.09 3.66 14.33
C GLY A 233 14.71 5.05 14.50
N GLY A 234 15.86 5.28 13.88
CA GLY A 234 16.60 6.54 13.94
C GLY A 234 16.23 7.51 12.81
N GLN A 235 17.16 8.42 12.53
CA GLN A 235 16.97 9.55 11.63
C GLN A 235 17.95 9.56 10.46
N SER A 236 18.73 8.49 10.27
CA SER A 236 19.62 8.39 9.12
C SER A 236 18.81 8.24 7.81
N MET A 237 19.37 8.66 6.69
CA MET A 237 18.70 8.48 5.41
C MET A 237 18.56 7.01 5.03
N MET A 238 19.44 6.14 5.51
CA MET A 238 19.32 4.69 5.33
C MET A 238 18.08 4.13 6.02
N GLU A 239 17.64 4.71 7.15
CA GLU A 239 16.45 4.31 7.86
C GLU A 239 15.18 4.99 7.32
N MET A 240 15.32 6.22 6.79
CA MET A 240 14.18 7.07 6.47
C MET A 240 13.79 7.11 4.99
N GLU A 241 14.69 6.77 4.06
CA GLU A 241 14.37 6.78 2.63
C GLU A 241 14.00 5.39 2.15
N THR A 242 12.77 5.26 1.64
CA THR A 242 12.22 4.02 1.12
C THR A 242 11.72 4.21 -0.31
N PRO A 243 11.72 3.14 -1.14
CA PRO A 243 11.18 3.21 -2.48
C PRO A 243 9.66 3.26 -2.47
N PHE A 244 9.11 3.91 -3.48
CA PHE A 244 7.71 3.80 -3.89
C PHE A 244 7.68 3.67 -5.40
N ILE A 245 7.16 2.56 -5.89
CA ILE A 245 7.03 2.25 -7.31
C ILE A 245 5.55 2.01 -7.60
N ILE A 246 5.03 2.61 -8.66
CA ILE A 246 3.64 2.48 -9.10
C ILE A 246 3.58 2.31 -10.61
N ALA A 247 2.91 1.26 -11.08
CA ALA A 247 2.77 0.97 -12.50
C ALA A 247 1.39 0.35 -12.80
N GLY A 248 0.95 0.42 -14.04
CA GLY A 248 -0.27 -0.22 -14.51
C GLY A 248 -1.29 0.75 -15.11
N LYS A 249 -2.56 0.43 -14.96
CA LYS A 249 -3.68 1.14 -15.56
C LYS A 249 -3.68 2.63 -15.24
N ASN A 250 -3.73 3.49 -16.26
CA ASN A 250 -3.75 4.95 -16.13
C ASN A 250 -2.58 5.53 -15.32
N ILE A 251 -1.48 4.80 -15.18
CA ILE A 251 -0.24 5.30 -14.62
C ILE A 251 0.68 5.73 -15.79
N LYS A 252 1.25 6.93 -15.68
CA LYS A 252 2.22 7.40 -16.66
C LYS A 252 3.47 6.53 -16.67
N GLN A 253 4.07 6.35 -17.81
CA GLN A 253 5.45 5.88 -17.93
C GLN A 253 6.40 7.06 -17.72
N GLY A 254 6.38 7.62 -16.50
CA GLY A 254 7.03 8.89 -16.17
C GLY A 254 8.43 8.76 -15.55
N GLY A 255 8.85 7.54 -15.17
CA GLY A 255 10.12 7.33 -14.50
C GLY A 255 10.15 7.92 -13.08
N GLU A 256 11.31 8.39 -12.62
CA GLU A 256 11.48 8.97 -11.30
C GLU A 256 10.80 10.35 -11.19
N PHE A 257 9.91 10.50 -10.21
CA PHE A 257 9.31 11.79 -9.90
C PHE A 257 10.04 12.48 -8.73
N SER A 258 10.04 13.83 -8.74
CA SER A 258 10.81 14.66 -7.83
C SER A 258 10.00 15.25 -6.68
N GLU A 259 8.68 15.12 -6.71
CA GLU A 259 7.79 15.62 -5.67
C GLU A 259 8.05 14.89 -4.35
N VAL A 260 7.99 15.65 -3.26
CA VAL A 260 8.14 15.07 -1.92
C VAL A 260 7.01 14.12 -1.64
N MET A 261 7.34 12.89 -1.28
CA MET A 261 6.39 11.87 -0.85
C MET A 261 6.68 11.46 0.59
N LEU A 262 5.66 11.45 1.41
CA LEU A 262 5.69 10.99 2.79
C LEU A 262 4.93 9.65 2.91
N GLN A 263 5.14 8.94 3.99
CA GLN A 263 4.56 7.61 4.21
C GLN A 263 3.02 7.61 4.10
N GLN A 264 2.36 8.59 4.71
CA GLN A 264 0.90 8.74 4.69
C GLN A 264 0.32 9.06 3.32
N ASP A 265 1.14 9.54 2.37
CA ASP A 265 0.71 9.88 1.01
C ASP A 265 0.32 8.64 0.20
N THR A 266 0.78 7.45 0.63
CA THR A 266 0.42 6.17 0.01
C THR A 266 -1.10 5.93 0.09
N ALA A 267 -1.72 6.09 1.26
CA ALA A 267 -3.18 5.92 1.41
C ALA A 267 -3.96 6.93 0.55
N HIS A 268 -3.50 8.18 0.47
CA HIS A 268 -4.14 9.22 -0.35
C HIS A 268 -4.05 8.88 -1.85
N THR A 269 -2.90 8.36 -2.28
CA THR A 269 -2.70 7.90 -3.67
C THR A 269 -3.60 6.70 -3.99
N LEU A 270 -3.74 5.75 -3.07
CA LEU A 270 -4.69 4.64 -3.19
C LEU A 270 -6.14 5.13 -3.26
N ALA A 271 -6.50 6.09 -2.40
CA ALA A 271 -7.85 6.67 -2.40
C ALA A 271 -8.16 7.39 -3.73
N GLU A 272 -7.22 8.16 -4.29
CA GLU A 272 -7.38 8.78 -5.61
C GLU A 272 -7.49 7.72 -6.71
N ALA A 273 -6.66 6.67 -6.67
CA ALA A 273 -6.72 5.59 -7.65
C ALA A 273 -8.08 4.87 -7.68
N PHE A 274 -8.74 4.72 -6.54
CA PHE A 274 -10.11 4.20 -6.44
C PHE A 274 -11.20 5.27 -6.65
N GLY A 275 -10.86 6.55 -6.74
CA GLY A 275 -11.83 7.64 -6.81
C GLY A 275 -12.58 7.89 -5.49
N LEU A 276 -12.00 7.49 -4.35
CA LEU A 276 -12.62 7.61 -3.04
C LEU A 276 -12.46 9.02 -2.45
N LYS A 277 -13.42 9.41 -1.64
CA LYS A 277 -13.35 10.64 -0.87
C LYS A 277 -12.58 10.38 0.42
N VAL A 278 -11.44 11.05 0.58
CA VAL A 278 -10.61 10.92 1.79
C VAL A 278 -11.29 11.55 3.02
N PRO A 279 -11.16 10.94 4.22
CA PRO A 279 -11.70 11.51 5.45
C PRO A 279 -10.85 12.69 5.92
N GLN A 280 -11.49 13.64 6.59
CA GLN A 280 -10.85 14.89 7.03
C GLN A 280 -9.64 14.69 7.95
N MET A 281 -9.62 13.60 8.74
CA MET A 281 -8.54 13.32 9.68
C MET A 281 -7.27 12.77 9.00
N TRP A 282 -7.32 12.42 7.72
CA TRP A 282 -6.11 12.08 6.97
C TRP A 282 -5.30 13.34 6.67
N SER A 283 -3.98 13.27 6.79
CA SER A 283 -3.08 14.43 6.71
C SER A 283 -2.07 14.38 5.56
N GLY A 284 -2.13 13.36 4.70
CA GLY A 284 -1.25 13.21 3.54
C GLY A 284 -1.79 13.92 2.29
N ASN A 285 -1.10 13.71 1.18
CA ASN A 285 -1.46 14.19 -0.15
C ASN A 285 -1.35 13.04 -1.15
N SER A 286 -2.20 13.03 -2.16
CA SER A 286 -2.05 12.08 -3.27
C SER A 286 -0.90 12.48 -4.19
N MET A 287 -0.19 11.48 -4.72
CA MET A 287 0.79 11.65 -5.81
C MET A 287 0.08 11.76 -7.17
N SER A 288 -0.86 12.71 -7.29
CA SER A 288 -1.72 12.87 -8.47
C SER A 288 -0.95 13.02 -9.80
N GLN A 289 0.32 13.44 -9.73
CA GLN A 289 1.19 13.60 -10.92
C GLN A 289 1.53 12.26 -11.60
N VAL A 290 1.37 11.13 -10.92
CA VAL A 290 1.67 9.80 -11.49
C VAL A 290 0.56 9.30 -12.43
N PHE A 291 -0.67 9.81 -12.29
CA PHE A 291 -1.81 9.40 -13.10
C PHE A 291 -1.82 10.07 -14.47
N GLU A 292 -2.30 9.34 -15.50
CA GLU A 292 -2.65 9.94 -16.81
C GLU A 292 -3.80 10.93 -16.64
N LYS A 293 -3.83 11.96 -17.53
CA LYS A 293 -4.87 13.02 -17.46
C LYS A 293 -6.09 12.65 -18.31
#